data_5be1ad0aa8716b4a39e9e9ca0e73f41b
#
_entry.id   5be1ad0aa8716b4a39e9e9ca0e73f41b
#
_cell.length_a   1.000
_cell.length_b   1.000
_cell.length_c   1.000
_cell.angle_alpha   90.00
_cell.angle_beta   90.00
_cell.angle_gamma   90.00
#
_symmetry.space_group_name_H-M   'P 1'
#
loop_
_entity.id
_entity.type
_entity.pdbx_description
1 polymer ?
#
loop_
_entity_poly.entity_id
_entity_poly.type
_entity_poly.pdbx_seq_one_letter_code
_entity_poly.pdbx_strand_id
1 'polypeptide(L)'
;INGSIDSVLRGTGLYGSVFATLKNVAIAFARQRDVNYNPDESAVVVEALNLSPVLGIKARKIVNAEKTLNYNKKVIKEMETFDIDNPQWSAVTNYIEGFTNAPLNRLYSKTQNVRQGLNNDHANWERTLLFLGWSQYNLNLPNEKMDAVKQKIKSDKEKQKYLEKQRSKSKYKVKKYKVKTYK
;
A
#
# COMPACT_ATOMS: atom_id res chain seq x y z
N ILE A 1 -16.15 20.27 -5.51
CA ILE A 1 -17.34 20.22 -6.38
C ILE A 1 -17.97 18.82 -6.38
N ASN A 2 -17.23 17.71 -6.60
CA ASN A 2 -17.81 16.36 -6.62
C ASN A 2 -18.48 15.95 -5.30
N GLY A 3 -17.87 16.26 -4.16
CA GLY A 3 -18.44 15.93 -2.84
C GLY A 3 -19.76 16.64 -2.56
N SER A 4 -19.90 17.91 -2.98
CA SER A 4 -21.15 18.66 -2.81
C SER A 4 -22.28 18.08 -3.66
N ILE A 5 -21.99 17.70 -4.89
CA ILE A 5 -22.94 17.04 -5.78
C ILE A 5 -23.38 15.69 -5.19
N ASP A 6 -22.46 14.91 -4.65
CA ASP A 6 -22.76 13.64 -4.00
C ASP A 6 -23.66 13.80 -2.78
N SER A 7 -23.43 14.84 -1.96
CA SER A 7 -24.26 15.11 -0.80
C SER A 7 -25.71 15.46 -1.21
N VAL A 8 -25.87 16.28 -2.23
CA VAL A 8 -27.19 16.63 -2.75
C VAL A 8 -27.89 15.41 -3.34
N LEU A 9 -27.21 14.64 -4.18
CA LEU A 9 -27.77 13.42 -4.78
C LEU A 9 -28.17 12.40 -3.72
N ARG A 10 -27.33 12.13 -2.73
CA ARG A 10 -27.65 11.19 -1.65
C ARG A 10 -28.79 11.66 -0.76
N GLY A 11 -28.99 12.99 -0.64
CA GLY A 11 -30.12 13.59 0.07
C GLY A 11 -31.50 13.34 -0.60
N THR A 12 -31.51 12.98 -1.88
CA THR A 12 -32.78 12.65 -2.59
C THR A 12 -33.20 11.18 -2.40
N GLY A 13 -32.65 10.48 -1.42
CA GLY A 13 -33.02 9.12 -1.05
C GLY A 13 -32.36 8.04 -1.93
N LEU A 14 -33.06 6.93 -2.08
CA LEU A 14 -32.50 5.71 -2.69
C LEU A 14 -32.09 5.93 -4.17
N TYR A 15 -32.89 6.62 -4.93
CA TYR A 15 -32.59 6.93 -6.34
C TYR A 15 -31.35 7.83 -6.46
N GLY A 16 -31.25 8.85 -5.62
CA GLY A 16 -30.08 9.73 -5.63
C GLY A 16 -28.79 9.02 -5.21
N SER A 17 -28.85 8.07 -4.29
CA SER A 17 -27.69 7.28 -3.93
C SER A 17 -27.21 6.37 -5.08
N VAL A 18 -28.14 5.81 -5.86
CA VAL A 18 -27.82 5.05 -7.08
C VAL A 18 -27.16 5.94 -8.13
N PHE A 19 -27.72 7.11 -8.40
CA PHE A 19 -27.13 8.06 -9.35
C PHE A 19 -25.75 8.56 -8.91
N ALA A 20 -25.57 8.88 -7.62
CA ALA A 20 -24.27 9.26 -7.08
C ALA A 20 -23.23 8.15 -7.27
N THR A 21 -23.61 6.90 -7.03
CA THR A 21 -22.72 5.75 -7.21
C THR A 21 -22.37 5.52 -8.68
N LEU A 22 -23.36 5.55 -9.58
CA LEU A 22 -23.12 5.41 -11.02
C LEU A 22 -22.19 6.50 -11.55
N LYS A 23 -22.40 7.75 -11.13
CA LYS A 23 -21.50 8.86 -11.47
C LYS A 23 -20.07 8.58 -10.99
N ASN A 24 -19.88 8.12 -9.74
CA ASN A 24 -18.56 7.84 -9.19
C ASN A 24 -17.88 6.65 -9.87
N VAL A 25 -18.64 5.61 -10.21
CA VAL A 25 -18.15 4.49 -11.03
C VAL A 25 -17.66 4.97 -12.39
N ALA A 26 -18.45 5.82 -13.07
CA ALA A 26 -18.07 6.39 -14.36
C ALA A 26 -16.80 7.24 -14.27
N ILE A 27 -16.68 8.08 -13.23
CA ILE A 27 -15.49 8.89 -12.99
C ILE A 27 -14.27 8.00 -12.67
N ALA A 28 -14.44 6.96 -11.84
CA ALA A 28 -13.37 6.03 -11.54
C ALA A 28 -12.88 5.29 -12.79
N PHE A 29 -13.83 4.84 -13.62
CA PHE A 29 -13.52 4.19 -14.90
C PHE A 29 -12.78 5.14 -15.88
N ALA A 30 -13.25 6.38 -16.02
CA ALA A 30 -12.60 7.38 -16.85
C ALA A 30 -11.16 7.64 -16.38
N ARG A 31 -10.97 7.84 -15.07
CA ARG A 31 -9.62 8.03 -14.49
C ARG A 31 -8.70 6.86 -14.76
N GLN A 32 -9.20 5.61 -14.72
CA GLN A 32 -8.39 4.43 -15.00
C GLN A 32 -7.97 4.36 -16.47
N ARG A 33 -8.78 4.84 -17.40
CA ARG A 33 -8.42 4.93 -18.82
C ARG A 33 -7.36 5.98 -19.10
N ASP A 34 -7.33 7.06 -18.33
CA ASP A 34 -6.33 8.13 -18.46
C ASP A 34 -4.97 7.74 -17.84
N VAL A 35 -4.94 6.71 -17.00
CA VAL A 35 -3.69 6.20 -16.40
C VAL A 35 -3.03 5.20 -17.34
N ASN A 36 -1.99 5.62 -18.03
CA ASN A 36 -1.23 4.77 -18.96
C ASN A 36 -0.34 3.74 -18.25
N TYR A 37 -0.25 3.75 -16.93
CA TYR A 37 0.63 2.89 -16.16
C TYR A 37 -0.08 2.28 -14.96
N ASN A 38 -0.17 0.93 -14.94
CA ASN A 38 -0.79 0.14 -13.87
C ASN A 38 -2.20 0.62 -13.45
N PRO A 39 -3.21 0.52 -14.31
CA PRO A 39 -4.58 0.87 -13.96
C PRO A 39 -5.06 0.02 -12.78
N ASP A 40 -5.76 0.66 -11.84
CA ASP A 40 -6.32 0.00 -10.65
C ASP A 40 -7.81 -0.31 -10.85
N GLU A 41 -8.09 -1.40 -11.54
CA GLU A 41 -9.46 -1.85 -11.81
C GLU A 41 -10.26 -2.10 -10.53
N SER A 42 -9.59 -2.45 -9.42
CA SER A 42 -10.23 -2.69 -8.14
C SER A 42 -10.94 -1.44 -7.59
N ALA A 43 -10.46 -0.24 -7.93
CA ALA A 43 -11.10 1.01 -7.53
C ALA A 43 -12.51 1.16 -8.11
N VAL A 44 -12.71 0.73 -9.35
CA VAL A 44 -14.02 0.76 -10.02
C VAL A 44 -15.01 -0.20 -9.34
N VAL A 45 -14.53 -1.41 -9.02
CA VAL A 45 -15.33 -2.43 -8.31
C VAL A 45 -15.73 -1.93 -6.92
N VAL A 46 -14.80 -1.33 -6.18
CA VAL A 46 -15.08 -0.76 -4.85
C VAL A 46 -16.12 0.36 -4.93
N GLU A 47 -16.05 1.22 -5.95
CA GLU A 47 -17.07 2.28 -6.13
C GLU A 47 -18.45 1.69 -6.48
N ALA A 48 -18.51 0.63 -7.28
CA ALA A 48 -19.77 -0.05 -7.57
C ALA A 48 -20.39 -0.69 -6.30
N LEU A 49 -19.58 -1.26 -5.43
CA LEU A 49 -20.02 -1.86 -4.17
C LEU A 49 -20.45 -0.82 -3.11
N ASN A 50 -20.15 0.46 -3.30
CA ASN A 50 -20.61 1.54 -2.43
C ASN A 50 -22.13 1.79 -2.46
N LEU A 51 -22.87 1.14 -3.36
CA LEU A 51 -24.35 1.07 -3.26
C LEU A 51 -24.79 0.48 -1.92
N SER A 52 -24.05 -0.50 -1.40
CA SER A 52 -24.22 -1.00 -0.04
C SER A 52 -23.05 -0.53 0.82
N PRO A 53 -23.24 0.38 1.79
CA PRO A 53 -22.14 0.88 2.63
C PRO A 53 -21.35 -0.24 3.33
N VAL A 54 -22.06 -1.29 3.76
CA VAL A 54 -21.45 -2.43 4.44
C VAL A 54 -20.55 -3.21 3.48
N LEU A 55 -21.01 -3.50 2.26
CA LEU A 55 -20.23 -4.21 1.25
C LEU A 55 -19.06 -3.36 0.76
N GLY A 56 -19.26 -2.06 0.56
CA GLY A 56 -18.22 -1.15 0.15
C GLY A 56 -17.07 -1.05 1.17
N ILE A 57 -17.39 -1.00 2.47
CA ILE A 57 -16.37 -0.99 3.53
C ILE A 57 -15.57 -2.31 3.53
N LYS A 58 -16.26 -3.46 3.45
CA LYS A 58 -15.61 -4.78 3.40
C LYS A 58 -14.71 -4.93 2.18
N ALA A 59 -15.22 -4.58 1.01
CA ALA A 59 -14.45 -4.63 -0.23
C ALA A 59 -13.18 -3.77 -0.17
N ARG A 60 -13.28 -2.54 0.36
CA ARG A 60 -12.10 -1.66 0.54
C ARG A 60 -11.05 -2.29 1.44
N LYS A 61 -11.43 -2.97 2.52
CA LYS A 61 -10.49 -3.65 3.41
C LYS A 61 -9.76 -4.79 2.71
N ILE A 62 -10.49 -5.61 1.95
CA ILE A 62 -9.91 -6.71 1.17
C ILE A 62 -8.94 -6.15 0.12
N VAL A 63 -9.36 -5.16 -0.64
CA VAL A 63 -8.51 -4.52 -1.66
C VAL A 63 -7.27 -3.86 -1.03
N ASN A 64 -7.41 -3.20 0.12
CA ASN A 64 -6.28 -2.60 0.83
C ASN A 64 -5.31 -3.67 1.33
N ALA A 65 -5.81 -4.82 1.80
CA ALA A 65 -4.97 -5.95 2.20
C ALA A 65 -4.15 -6.46 1.03
N GLU A 66 -4.80 -6.68 -0.13
CA GLU A 66 -4.13 -7.12 -1.35
C GLU A 66 -3.08 -6.12 -1.83
N LYS A 67 -3.43 -4.83 -1.88
CA LYS A 67 -2.47 -3.76 -2.21
C LYS A 67 -1.28 -3.74 -1.25
N THR A 68 -1.52 -3.91 0.05
CA THR A 68 -0.45 -3.97 1.05
C THR A 68 0.51 -5.12 0.78
N LEU A 69 -0.01 -6.32 0.47
CA LEU A 69 0.80 -7.48 0.14
C LEU A 69 1.60 -7.28 -1.15
N ASN A 70 0.96 -6.78 -2.21
CA ASN A 70 1.59 -6.58 -3.50
C ASN A 70 2.67 -5.49 -3.44
N TYR A 71 2.37 -4.36 -2.83
CA TYR A 71 3.30 -3.24 -2.69
C TYR A 71 4.52 -3.59 -1.84
N ASN A 72 4.29 -4.29 -0.73
CA ASN A 72 5.34 -4.63 0.24
C ASN A 72 5.94 -6.02 0.04
N LYS A 73 5.65 -6.73 -1.06
CA LYS A 73 6.06 -8.12 -1.29
C LYS A 73 7.54 -8.40 -0.99
N LYS A 74 8.43 -7.47 -1.36
CA LYS A 74 9.88 -7.61 -1.09
C LYS A 74 10.21 -7.39 0.38
N VAL A 75 9.60 -6.39 1.02
CA VAL A 75 9.78 -6.09 2.44
C VAL A 75 9.30 -7.25 3.30
N ILE A 76 8.11 -7.78 2.99
CA ILE A 76 7.51 -8.94 3.67
C ILE A 76 8.44 -10.15 3.62
N LYS A 77 9.12 -10.38 2.48
CA LYS A 77 10.03 -11.51 2.30
C LYS A 77 11.34 -11.35 3.09
N GLU A 78 11.82 -10.11 3.26
CA GLU A 78 13.09 -9.82 3.96
C GLU A 78 12.92 -9.66 5.47
N MET A 79 11.71 -9.36 5.95
CA MET A 79 11.40 -9.25 7.38
C MET A 79 11.01 -10.62 7.96
N GLU A 80 11.27 -10.80 9.24
CA GLU A 80 10.79 -11.98 9.97
C GLU A 80 9.26 -12.05 9.95
N THR A 81 8.72 -13.26 9.75
CA THR A 81 7.28 -13.49 9.63
C THR A 81 6.51 -13.08 10.90
N PHE A 82 7.11 -13.26 12.07
CA PHE A 82 6.49 -12.94 13.37
C PHE A 82 6.81 -11.53 13.87
N ASP A 83 7.60 -10.74 13.12
CA ASP A 83 7.81 -9.33 13.50
C ASP A 83 6.50 -8.55 13.29
N ILE A 84 6.04 -7.90 14.36
CA ILE A 84 4.80 -7.11 14.33
C ILE A 84 4.87 -5.92 13.36
N ASP A 85 6.09 -5.46 13.01
CA ASP A 85 6.29 -4.39 12.04
C ASP A 85 6.22 -4.89 10.59
N ASN A 86 6.12 -6.21 10.39
CA ASN A 86 5.98 -6.79 9.05
C ASN A 86 4.61 -6.40 8.46
N PRO A 87 4.60 -5.75 7.27
CA PRO A 87 3.36 -5.30 6.62
C PRO A 87 2.33 -6.42 6.38
N GLN A 88 2.74 -7.69 6.40
CA GLN A 88 1.82 -8.81 6.27
C GLN A 88 0.73 -8.82 7.34
N TRP A 89 1.04 -8.41 8.58
CA TRP A 89 0.06 -8.39 9.67
C TRP A 89 -1.04 -7.36 9.44
N SER A 90 -0.68 -6.20 8.88
CA SER A 90 -1.68 -5.21 8.47
C SER A 90 -2.61 -5.76 7.37
N ALA A 91 -2.08 -6.54 6.43
CA ALA A 91 -2.90 -7.19 5.42
C ALA A 91 -3.81 -8.28 6.02
N VAL A 92 -3.28 -9.13 6.88
CA VAL A 92 -4.05 -10.19 7.57
C VAL A 92 -5.19 -9.59 8.39
N THR A 93 -4.93 -8.56 9.18
CA THR A 93 -5.97 -7.89 9.98
C THR A 93 -7.04 -7.25 9.11
N ASN A 94 -6.69 -6.64 7.99
CA ASN A 94 -7.64 -6.09 7.03
C ASN A 94 -8.49 -7.19 6.35
N TYR A 95 -7.90 -8.34 5.99
CA TYR A 95 -8.66 -9.49 5.47
C TYR A 95 -9.68 -9.99 6.50
N ILE A 96 -9.23 -10.31 7.70
CA ILE A 96 -10.14 -10.83 8.74
C ILE A 96 -11.24 -9.81 9.06
N GLU A 97 -10.91 -8.53 9.16
CA GLU A 97 -11.88 -7.46 9.40
C GLU A 97 -12.88 -7.31 8.24
N GLY A 98 -12.44 -7.54 6.98
CA GLY A 98 -13.31 -7.57 5.81
C GLY A 98 -14.38 -8.67 5.88
N PHE A 99 -14.09 -9.81 6.49
CA PHE A 99 -15.03 -10.93 6.60
C PHE A 99 -15.84 -10.90 7.91
N THR A 100 -15.21 -10.57 9.04
CA THR A 100 -15.79 -10.78 10.38
C THR A 100 -16.40 -9.52 11.01
N ASN A 101 -16.14 -8.33 10.47
CA ASN A 101 -16.44 -7.01 11.10
C ASN A 101 -15.72 -6.76 12.44
N ALA A 102 -14.82 -7.64 12.88
CA ALA A 102 -14.03 -7.44 14.09
C ALA A 102 -13.02 -6.30 13.88
N PRO A 103 -12.87 -5.32 14.78
CA PRO A 103 -12.01 -4.14 14.55
C PRO A 103 -10.52 -4.47 14.78
N LEU A 104 -10.01 -5.51 14.13
CA LEU A 104 -8.66 -6.04 14.34
C LEU A 104 -7.57 -5.08 13.89
N ASN A 105 -7.81 -4.34 12.80
CA ASN A 105 -6.84 -3.36 12.33
C ASN A 105 -6.62 -2.21 13.33
N ARG A 106 -7.68 -1.81 14.04
CA ARG A 106 -7.57 -0.82 15.12
C ARG A 106 -6.78 -1.38 16.32
N LEU A 107 -6.99 -2.64 16.67
CA LEU A 107 -6.22 -3.30 17.73
C LEU A 107 -4.75 -3.40 17.35
N TYR A 108 -4.47 -3.84 16.13
CA TYR A 108 -3.12 -3.92 15.60
C TYR A 108 -2.41 -2.56 15.61
N SER A 109 -3.07 -1.50 15.12
CA SER A 109 -2.51 -0.15 15.14
C SER A 109 -2.23 0.36 16.55
N LYS A 110 -3.14 0.09 17.51
CA LYS A 110 -2.92 0.45 18.92
C LYS A 110 -1.74 -0.31 19.52
N THR A 111 -1.60 -1.60 19.23
CA THR A 111 -0.47 -2.40 19.70
C THR A 111 0.86 -1.85 19.15
N GLN A 112 0.89 -1.47 17.88
CA GLN A 112 2.06 -0.80 17.31
C GLN A 112 2.35 0.54 18.01
N ASN A 113 1.34 1.38 18.21
CA ASN A 113 1.51 2.66 18.89
C ASN A 113 2.04 2.50 20.33
N VAL A 114 1.51 1.54 21.10
CA VAL A 114 1.99 1.24 22.45
C VAL A 114 3.45 0.79 22.41
N ARG A 115 3.79 -0.12 21.52
CA ARG A 115 5.17 -0.60 21.36
C ARG A 115 6.14 0.54 21.02
N GLN A 116 5.77 1.41 20.11
CA GLN A 116 6.58 2.57 19.75
C GLN A 116 6.64 3.61 20.86
N GLY A 117 5.55 3.79 21.61
CA GLY A 117 5.55 4.64 22.82
C GLY A 117 6.43 4.12 23.95
N LEU A 118 6.74 2.81 23.96
CA LEU A 118 7.70 2.20 24.89
C LEU A 118 9.15 2.33 24.42
N ASN A 119 9.38 2.68 23.15
CA ASN A 119 10.72 2.88 22.63
C ASN A 119 11.35 4.16 23.21
N ASN A 120 12.53 4.02 23.81
CA ASN A 120 13.25 5.12 24.44
C ASN A 120 13.93 6.08 23.45
N ASP A 121 13.99 5.70 22.15
CA ASP A 121 14.59 6.53 21.10
C ASP A 121 13.71 7.75 20.73
N HIS A 122 12.43 7.71 21.13
CA HIS A 122 11.49 8.81 20.90
C HIS A 122 11.49 9.81 22.06
N ALA A 123 11.28 11.09 21.74
CA ALA A 123 11.13 12.13 22.74
C ALA A 123 9.88 11.87 23.63
N ASN A 124 9.91 12.31 24.88
CA ASN A 124 8.83 12.06 25.83
C ASN A 124 7.45 12.53 25.34
N TRP A 125 7.40 13.68 24.65
CA TRP A 125 6.14 14.19 24.08
C TRP A 125 5.61 13.31 22.94
N GLU A 126 6.49 12.77 22.10
CA GLU A 126 6.13 11.84 21.01
C GLU A 126 5.55 10.53 21.59
N ARG A 127 6.22 10.00 22.61
CA ARG A 127 5.77 8.80 23.32
C ARG A 127 4.37 9.01 23.92
N THR A 128 4.15 10.16 24.53
CA THR A 128 2.83 10.52 25.08
C THR A 128 1.76 10.56 24.01
N LEU A 129 2.04 11.17 22.85
CA LEU A 129 1.09 11.23 21.73
C LEU A 129 0.81 9.84 21.13
N LEU A 130 1.82 8.97 21.05
CA LEU A 130 1.63 7.58 20.62
C LEU A 130 0.69 6.81 21.57
N PHE A 131 0.84 6.96 22.89
CA PHE A 131 -0.08 6.38 23.87
C PHE A 131 -1.49 6.96 23.79
N LEU A 132 -1.63 8.23 23.42
CA LEU A 132 -2.92 8.86 23.15
C LEU A 132 -3.58 8.39 21.83
N GLY A 133 -2.88 7.58 21.05
CA GLY A 133 -3.41 6.95 19.83
C GLY A 133 -3.03 7.65 18.52
N TRP A 134 -2.12 8.60 18.55
CA TRP A 134 -1.54 9.18 17.33
C TRP A 134 -0.67 8.12 16.65
N SER A 135 -0.73 8.06 15.32
CA SER A 135 0.09 7.11 14.57
C SER A 135 1.51 7.67 14.35
N GLN A 136 2.50 6.77 14.20
CA GLN A 136 3.85 7.16 13.78
C GLN A 136 3.86 8.04 12.54
N TYR A 137 3.00 7.73 11.57
CA TYR A 137 2.86 8.49 10.34
C TYR A 137 2.47 9.96 10.60
N ASN A 138 1.51 10.21 11.50
CA ASN A 138 1.06 11.56 11.85
C ASN A 138 2.13 12.37 12.59
N LEU A 139 3.02 11.68 13.28
CA LEU A 139 4.14 12.27 14.01
C LEU A 139 5.42 12.35 13.17
N ASN A 140 5.38 11.91 11.91
CA ASN A 140 6.54 11.78 11.03
C ASN A 140 7.71 10.97 11.64
N LEU A 141 7.39 10.01 12.51
CA LEU A 141 8.39 9.17 13.14
C LEU A 141 8.87 8.09 12.17
N PRO A 142 10.18 7.86 12.02
CA PRO A 142 10.72 6.83 11.16
C PRO A 142 10.38 5.44 11.70
N ASN A 143 10.07 4.51 10.81
CA ASN A 143 10.06 3.10 11.15
C ASN A 143 11.42 2.51 10.78
N GLU A 144 12.37 2.58 11.72
CA GLU A 144 13.77 2.22 11.50
C GLU A 144 13.95 0.84 10.88
N LYS A 145 13.23 -0.16 11.38
CA LYS A 145 13.31 -1.54 10.86
C LYS A 145 12.86 -1.61 9.40
N MET A 146 11.69 -1.05 9.10
CA MET A 146 11.16 -1.07 7.74
C MET A 146 12.02 -0.24 6.79
N ASP A 147 12.55 0.87 7.24
CA ASP A 147 13.39 1.75 6.44
C ASP A 147 14.77 1.12 6.19
N ALA A 148 15.36 0.44 7.18
CA ALA A 148 16.58 -0.34 7.01
C ALA A 148 16.41 -1.46 5.95
N VAL A 149 15.30 -2.20 6.00
CA VAL A 149 14.98 -3.24 5.01
C VAL A 149 14.78 -2.64 3.62
N LYS A 150 14.08 -1.52 3.50
CA LYS A 150 13.90 -0.82 2.22
C LYS A 150 15.23 -0.33 1.63
N GLN A 151 16.12 0.22 2.47
CA GLN A 151 17.46 0.64 2.04
C GLN A 151 18.29 -0.55 1.56
N LYS A 152 18.27 -1.68 2.29
CA LYS A 152 18.94 -2.93 1.86
C LYS A 152 18.43 -3.38 0.48
N ILE A 153 17.11 -3.46 0.30
CA ILE A 153 16.50 -3.83 -0.98
C ILE A 153 16.93 -2.88 -2.11
N LYS A 154 17.02 -1.58 -1.83
CA LYS A 154 17.45 -0.58 -2.80
C LYS A 154 18.92 -0.77 -3.19
N SER A 155 19.80 -0.94 -2.23
CA SER A 155 21.23 -1.17 -2.47
C SER A 155 21.50 -2.45 -3.27
N ASP A 156 20.78 -3.53 -2.97
CA ASP A 156 20.90 -4.80 -3.69
C ASP A 156 20.40 -4.67 -5.15
N LYS A 157 19.33 -3.92 -5.38
CA LYS A 157 18.87 -3.58 -6.73
C LYS A 157 19.91 -2.80 -7.54
N GLU A 158 20.59 -1.84 -6.90
CA GLU A 158 21.63 -1.04 -7.55
C GLU A 158 22.85 -1.90 -7.86
N LYS A 159 23.29 -2.78 -6.96
CA LYS A 159 24.34 -3.75 -7.19
C LYS A 159 24.00 -4.69 -8.36
N GLN A 160 22.80 -5.23 -8.41
CA GLN A 160 22.34 -6.08 -9.52
C GLN A 160 22.41 -5.35 -10.85
N LYS A 161 21.86 -4.13 -10.93
CA LYS A 161 21.93 -3.30 -12.15
C LYS A 161 23.38 -3.02 -12.58
N TYR A 162 24.26 -2.77 -11.63
CA TYR A 162 25.69 -2.57 -11.93
C TYR A 162 26.31 -3.83 -12.52
N LEU A 163 26.08 -5.01 -11.93
CA LEU A 163 26.57 -6.29 -12.42
C LEU A 163 26.03 -6.64 -13.81
N GLU A 164 24.75 -6.37 -14.07
CA GLU A 164 24.14 -6.56 -15.39
C GLU A 164 24.80 -5.67 -16.46
N LYS A 165 25.06 -4.40 -16.13
CA LYS A 165 25.80 -3.48 -17.02
C LYS A 165 27.23 -3.97 -17.28
N GLN A 166 27.91 -4.52 -16.29
CA GLN A 166 29.23 -5.11 -16.45
C GLN A 166 29.20 -6.34 -17.37
N ARG A 167 28.25 -7.26 -17.14
CA ARG A 167 28.04 -8.45 -17.97
C ARG A 167 27.72 -8.10 -19.42
N SER A 168 26.88 -7.10 -19.66
CA SER A 168 26.57 -6.65 -21.01
C SER A 168 27.80 -6.09 -21.71
N LYS A 169 28.59 -5.21 -21.03
CA LYS A 169 29.85 -4.68 -21.57
C LYS A 169 30.85 -5.80 -21.90
N SER A 170 30.97 -6.82 -21.06
CA SER A 170 31.83 -7.98 -21.29
C SER A 170 31.39 -8.78 -22.54
N LYS A 171 30.07 -9.04 -22.67
CA LYS A 171 29.51 -9.72 -23.86
C LYS A 171 29.78 -8.96 -25.16
N TYR A 172 29.70 -7.64 -25.15
CA TYR A 172 30.01 -6.82 -26.31
C TYR A 172 31.50 -6.85 -26.67
N LYS A 173 32.41 -6.85 -25.70
CA LYS A 173 33.84 -7.00 -25.95
C LYS A 173 34.15 -8.34 -26.61
N VAL A 174 33.62 -9.45 -26.09
CA VAL A 174 33.84 -10.80 -26.66
C VAL A 174 33.32 -10.90 -28.10
N LYS A 175 32.16 -10.35 -28.42
CA LYS A 175 31.63 -10.28 -29.79
C LYS A 175 32.57 -9.51 -30.74
N LYS A 176 33.11 -8.38 -30.28
CA LYS A 176 34.03 -7.54 -31.07
C LYS A 176 35.35 -8.24 -31.41
N TYR A 177 35.85 -9.08 -30.50
CA TYR A 177 37.06 -9.89 -30.76
C TYR A 177 36.81 -11.06 -31.71
N LYS A 178 35.66 -11.75 -31.62
CA LYS A 178 35.29 -12.84 -32.55
C LYS A 178 35.13 -12.38 -33.97
N VAL A 179 34.66 -11.17 -34.25
CA VAL A 179 34.50 -10.61 -35.60
C VAL A 179 35.86 -10.21 -36.22
N LYS A 180 36.87 -9.87 -35.41
CA LYS A 180 38.22 -9.54 -35.94
C LYS A 180 39.07 -10.78 -36.28
N THR A 181 38.73 -11.98 -35.83
CA THR A 181 39.49 -13.21 -36.11
C THR A 181 39.04 -13.92 -37.39
N TYR A 182 38.02 -13.42 -38.08
CA TYR A 182 37.48 -13.97 -39.35
C TYR A 182 37.72 -13.05 -40.57
N LYS A 183 38.80 -12.23 -40.54
CA LYS A 183 39.27 -11.47 -41.72
C LYS A 183 40.65 -11.90 -42.12
#